data_5e8e124d046d9eab57d02d21599b8034
#
_entry.id   5e8e124d046d9eab57d02d21599b8034
#
_cell.length_a   1.000
_cell.length_b   1.000
_cell.length_c   1.000
_cell.angle_alpha   90.00
_cell.angle_beta   90.00
_cell.angle_gamma   90.00
#
_symmetry.space_group_name_H-M   'P 1'
#
loop_
_entity.id
_entity.type
_entity.pdbx_description
1 polymer ?
#
loop_
_entity_poly.entity_id
_entity_poly.type
_entity_poly.pdbx_seq_one_letter_code
_entity_poly.pdbx_strand_id
1 'polypeptide(L)'
;MKLTMLVLFLSLAAFGQEQPGGPPPGHRMEMPPPKNLKILPPEHLMETMQAFRVALGVRCDFCHVQGDFAADDKEHKLIARKMLAMTHEINSHFPDGKMHVTCYTCHRGSEEPATRPGETPHADHAEHEAHEPHP
;
A
#
# COMPACT_ATOMS: atom_id res chain seq x y z
N MET A 1 2.61 -63.50 42.73
CA MET A 1 3.47 -62.43 42.22
C MET A 1 2.59 -61.31 41.75
N LYS A 2 2.49 -60.22 42.53
CA LYS A 2 1.67 -59.04 42.17
C LYS A 2 2.58 -57.95 41.61
N LEU A 3 2.41 -57.64 40.32
CA LEU A 3 3.17 -56.62 39.63
C LEU A 3 2.43 -55.30 39.79
N THR A 4 2.95 -54.44 40.66
CA THR A 4 2.40 -53.11 40.92
C THR A 4 2.95 -52.17 39.84
N MET A 5 2.05 -51.73 38.95
CA MET A 5 2.36 -50.77 37.89
C MET A 5 2.27 -49.35 38.44
N LEU A 6 3.45 -48.72 38.60
CA LEU A 6 3.57 -47.35 39.03
C LEU A 6 3.34 -46.41 37.86
N VAL A 7 2.18 -45.75 37.80
CA VAL A 7 1.87 -44.74 36.79
C VAL A 7 2.45 -43.41 37.23
N LEU A 8 3.48 -43.00 36.53
CA LEU A 8 4.14 -41.68 36.70
C LEU A 8 3.33 -40.64 35.94
N PHE A 9 2.58 -39.80 36.67
CA PHE A 9 1.93 -38.62 36.09
C PHE A 9 2.96 -37.54 35.82
N LEU A 10 3.30 -37.35 34.54
CA LEU A 10 4.09 -36.23 34.09
C LEU A 10 3.16 -35.01 33.98
N SER A 11 3.25 -34.10 34.94
CA SER A 11 2.56 -32.82 34.90
C SER A 11 3.24 -31.91 33.86
N LEU A 12 2.62 -31.74 32.69
CA LEU A 12 3.02 -30.69 31.73
C LEU A 12 2.59 -29.35 32.33
N ALA A 13 3.55 -28.61 32.87
CA ALA A 13 3.37 -27.18 33.17
C ALA A 13 3.26 -26.44 31.81
N ALA A 14 2.07 -25.99 31.47
CA ALA A 14 1.84 -25.08 30.37
C ALA A 14 2.49 -23.73 30.71
N PHE A 15 3.66 -23.46 30.18
CA PHE A 15 4.24 -22.12 30.14
C PHE A 15 3.34 -21.28 29.22
N GLY A 16 2.44 -20.51 29.80
CA GLY A 16 1.75 -19.43 29.11
C GLY A 16 2.79 -18.42 28.66
N GLN A 17 3.07 -18.37 27.35
CA GLN A 17 3.83 -17.29 26.76
C GLN A 17 2.95 -16.05 26.79
N GLU A 18 3.17 -15.17 27.76
CA GLU A 18 2.70 -13.78 27.68
C GLU A 18 3.39 -13.14 26.48
N GLN A 19 2.65 -12.96 25.41
CA GLN A 19 3.08 -12.12 24.31
C GLN A 19 3.26 -10.69 24.84
N PRO A 20 4.44 -10.07 24.67
CA PRO A 20 4.64 -8.69 25.06
C PRO A 20 3.63 -7.81 24.31
N GLY A 21 2.88 -7.05 25.08
CA GLY A 21 1.69 -6.31 24.72
C GLY A 21 1.75 -5.65 23.35
N GLY A 22 0.79 -5.99 22.53
CA GLY A 22 0.40 -5.16 21.42
C GLY A 22 0.04 -3.75 21.94
N PRO A 23 0.09 -2.72 21.09
CA PRO A 23 -0.24 -1.37 21.50
C PRO A 23 -1.62 -1.33 22.15
N PRO A 24 -1.82 -0.52 23.20
CA PRO A 24 -3.05 -0.50 23.96
C PRO A 24 -4.25 -0.22 23.03
N PRO A 25 -5.38 -0.93 23.20
CA PRO A 25 -6.59 -0.63 22.44
C PRO A 25 -7.14 0.71 22.91
N GLY A 26 -6.87 1.79 22.16
CA GLY A 26 -7.44 3.03 22.60
C GLY A 26 -6.94 4.35 21.99
N HIS A 27 -6.25 4.37 20.88
CA HIS A 27 -6.15 5.59 20.08
C HIS A 27 -6.17 5.22 18.60
N ARG A 28 -7.31 4.69 18.17
CA ARG A 28 -7.67 4.82 16.77
C ARG A 28 -7.90 6.31 16.59
N MET A 29 -6.86 7.03 16.07
CA MET A 29 -7.07 8.39 15.61
C MET A 29 -8.26 8.36 14.67
N GLU A 30 -9.37 8.89 15.13
CA GLU A 30 -10.58 9.01 14.35
C GLU A 30 -10.27 10.02 13.25
N MET A 31 -9.79 9.51 12.12
CA MET A 31 -9.53 10.36 10.97
C MET A 31 -10.85 10.97 10.51
N PRO A 32 -10.88 12.26 10.21
CA PRO A 32 -12.07 12.88 9.66
C PRO A 32 -12.52 12.13 8.39
N PRO A 33 -13.81 12.08 8.10
CA PRO A 33 -14.33 11.37 6.94
C PRO A 33 -13.61 11.86 5.67
N PRO A 34 -13.26 10.96 4.76
CA PRO A 34 -12.53 11.31 3.55
C PRO A 34 -13.37 12.24 2.68
N LYS A 35 -12.71 13.23 2.09
CA LYS A 35 -13.34 14.23 1.21
C LYS A 35 -12.78 14.09 -0.20
N ASN A 36 -13.54 14.53 -1.20
CA ASN A 36 -13.14 14.60 -2.60
C ASN A 36 -12.78 13.24 -3.23
N LEU A 37 -13.43 12.18 -2.77
CA LEU A 37 -13.33 10.86 -3.42
C LEU A 37 -14.09 10.90 -4.74
N LYS A 38 -13.41 10.65 -5.87
CA LYS A 38 -14.00 10.65 -7.21
C LYS A 38 -14.20 9.25 -7.78
N ILE A 39 -13.29 8.32 -7.44
CA ILE A 39 -13.23 6.98 -8.01
C ILE A 39 -13.20 5.93 -6.90
N LEU A 40 -12.43 6.18 -5.84
CA LEU A 40 -12.25 5.22 -4.75
C LEU A 40 -13.41 5.25 -3.77
N PRO A 41 -13.88 4.09 -3.31
CA PRO A 41 -14.81 4.00 -2.20
C PRO A 41 -14.09 4.38 -0.89
N PRO A 42 -14.82 4.82 0.16
CA PRO A 42 -14.21 5.18 1.44
C PRO A 42 -13.68 3.97 2.23
N GLU A 43 -14.23 2.79 1.95
CA GLU A 43 -13.83 1.55 2.60
C GLU A 43 -12.41 1.19 2.18
N HIS A 44 -11.58 0.73 3.12
CA HIS A 44 -10.19 0.32 2.88
C HIS A 44 -9.30 1.39 2.22
N LEU A 45 -9.68 2.67 2.33
CA LEU A 45 -8.97 3.77 1.67
C LEU A 45 -7.48 3.81 2.05
N MET A 46 -7.15 3.62 3.32
CA MET A 46 -5.75 3.62 3.78
C MET A 46 -4.94 2.46 3.22
N GLU A 47 -5.53 1.28 3.13
CA GLU A 47 -4.89 0.11 2.51
C GLU A 47 -4.63 0.37 1.03
N THR A 48 -5.59 0.97 0.34
CA THR A 48 -5.46 1.39 -1.06
C THR A 48 -4.33 2.41 -1.25
N MET A 49 -4.23 3.42 -0.38
CA MET A 49 -3.13 4.40 -0.42
C MET A 49 -1.77 3.76 -0.15
N GLN A 50 -1.68 2.78 0.76
CA GLN A 50 -0.46 2.01 0.97
C GLN A 50 -0.08 1.17 -0.25
N ALA A 51 -1.05 0.54 -0.90
CA ALA A 51 -0.82 -0.21 -2.12
C ALA A 51 -0.27 0.69 -3.25
N PHE A 52 -0.77 1.92 -3.39
CA PHE A 52 -0.23 2.89 -4.35
C PHE A 52 1.21 3.28 -4.03
N ARG A 53 1.52 3.56 -2.76
CA ARG A 53 2.89 3.85 -2.34
C ARG A 53 3.87 2.75 -2.73
N VAL A 54 3.50 1.50 -2.47
CA VAL A 54 4.33 0.33 -2.80
C VAL A 54 4.44 0.16 -4.30
N ALA A 55 3.32 0.32 -5.02
CA ALA A 55 3.30 0.12 -6.47
C ALA A 55 4.12 1.16 -7.24
N LEU A 56 4.16 2.39 -6.76
CA LEU A 56 4.82 3.52 -7.42
C LEU A 56 6.19 3.87 -6.79
N GLY A 57 6.52 3.33 -5.62
CA GLY A 57 7.76 3.66 -4.92
C GLY A 57 7.81 5.09 -4.36
N VAL A 58 6.66 5.77 -4.22
CA VAL A 58 6.58 7.18 -3.85
C VAL A 58 6.02 7.38 -2.43
N ARG A 59 6.14 8.60 -1.91
CA ARG A 59 5.58 9.01 -0.62
C ARG A 59 4.20 9.68 -0.81
N CYS A 60 3.49 9.89 0.31
CA CYS A 60 2.15 10.47 0.29
C CYS A 60 2.13 11.90 -0.30
N ASP A 61 3.17 12.68 -0.01
CA ASP A 61 3.34 14.06 -0.46
C ASP A 61 3.61 14.20 -1.96
N PHE A 62 3.91 13.11 -2.65
CA PHE A 62 3.99 13.08 -4.11
C PHE A 62 2.64 13.42 -4.78
N CYS A 63 1.56 12.82 -4.28
CA CYS A 63 0.21 13.04 -4.82
C CYS A 63 -0.66 13.96 -3.98
N HIS A 64 -0.33 14.21 -2.72
CA HIS A 64 -1.16 14.96 -1.79
C HIS A 64 -0.47 16.19 -1.25
N VAL A 65 -1.25 17.25 -1.04
CA VAL A 65 -0.81 18.42 -0.26
C VAL A 65 -0.77 18.02 1.22
N GLN A 66 0.34 18.27 1.87
CA GLN A 66 0.50 17.98 3.28
C GLN A 66 -0.47 18.83 4.11
N GLY A 67 -1.28 18.18 4.95
CA GLY A 67 -2.33 18.83 5.73
C GLY A 67 -3.68 18.96 5.02
N ASP A 68 -3.73 18.85 3.69
CA ASP A 68 -4.96 18.81 2.91
C ASP A 68 -4.94 17.70 1.84
N PHE A 69 -5.20 16.48 2.27
CA PHE A 69 -5.26 15.32 1.37
C PHE A 69 -6.41 15.38 0.36
N ALA A 70 -7.38 16.27 0.57
CA ALA A 70 -8.53 16.46 -0.32
C ALA A 70 -8.21 17.38 -1.50
N ALA A 71 -7.24 18.29 -1.36
CA ALA A 71 -6.84 19.23 -2.41
C ALA A 71 -6.44 18.52 -3.71
N ASP A 72 -6.75 19.15 -4.83
CA ASP A 72 -6.43 18.67 -6.19
C ASP A 72 -5.30 19.47 -6.86
N ASP A 73 -4.49 20.18 -6.07
CA ASP A 73 -3.39 21.03 -6.56
C ASP A 73 -2.21 20.23 -7.12
N LYS A 74 -2.09 18.98 -6.71
CA LYS A 74 -1.02 18.09 -7.20
C LYS A 74 -1.43 17.41 -8.52
N GLU A 75 -0.67 17.67 -9.58
CA GLU A 75 -0.91 17.05 -10.88
C GLU A 75 -0.86 15.51 -10.82
N HIS A 76 0.08 14.95 -10.06
CA HIS A 76 0.20 13.50 -9.88
C HIS A 76 -1.06 12.87 -9.29
N LYS A 77 -1.82 13.57 -8.45
CA LYS A 77 -3.12 13.11 -7.96
C LYS A 77 -4.16 13.00 -9.08
N LEU A 78 -4.15 13.95 -10.00
CA LEU A 78 -5.05 13.92 -11.16
C LEU A 78 -4.65 12.82 -12.15
N ILE A 79 -3.34 12.62 -12.36
CA ILE A 79 -2.80 11.52 -13.16
C ILE A 79 -3.18 10.19 -12.55
N ALA A 80 -3.01 10.01 -11.23
CA ALA A 80 -3.37 8.79 -10.52
C ALA A 80 -4.85 8.42 -10.72
N ARG A 81 -5.76 9.39 -10.74
CA ARG A 81 -7.17 9.13 -11.05
C ARG A 81 -7.39 8.60 -12.46
N LYS A 82 -6.65 9.13 -13.45
CA LYS A 82 -6.70 8.63 -14.83
C LYS A 82 -6.17 7.19 -14.91
N MET A 83 -5.07 6.89 -14.19
CA MET A 83 -4.50 5.54 -14.13
C MET A 83 -5.46 4.55 -13.45
N LEU A 84 -6.16 4.97 -12.39
CA LEU A 84 -7.20 4.16 -11.75
C LEU A 84 -8.33 3.82 -12.70
N ALA A 85 -8.83 4.80 -13.46
CA ALA A 85 -9.88 4.58 -14.45
C ALA A 85 -9.41 3.61 -15.53
N MET A 86 -8.18 3.75 -16.03
CA MET A 86 -7.57 2.84 -17.00
C MET A 86 -7.42 1.43 -16.44
N THR A 87 -6.93 1.27 -15.20
CA THR A 87 -6.79 -0.04 -14.56
C THR A 87 -8.15 -0.72 -14.38
N HIS A 88 -9.18 0.03 -14.04
CA HIS A 88 -10.54 -0.46 -13.93
C HIS A 88 -11.07 -0.95 -15.30
N GLU A 89 -10.86 -0.15 -16.34
CA GLU A 89 -11.23 -0.50 -17.72
C GLU A 89 -10.55 -1.79 -18.17
N ILE A 90 -9.24 -1.93 -17.98
CA ILE A 90 -8.51 -3.15 -18.32
C ILE A 90 -9.11 -4.36 -17.59
N ASN A 91 -9.38 -4.25 -16.30
CA ASN A 91 -9.95 -5.34 -15.50
C ASN A 91 -11.38 -5.70 -15.93
N SER A 92 -12.14 -4.77 -16.50
CA SER A 92 -13.50 -5.04 -16.99
C SER A 92 -13.55 -5.98 -18.18
N HIS A 93 -12.43 -6.16 -18.89
CA HIS A 93 -12.32 -7.11 -20.00
C HIS A 93 -12.16 -8.58 -19.55
N PHE A 94 -11.89 -8.85 -18.28
CA PHE A 94 -11.79 -10.20 -17.75
C PHE A 94 -13.18 -10.70 -17.30
N PRO A 95 -13.63 -11.87 -17.82
CA PRO A 95 -15.01 -12.33 -17.61
C PRO A 95 -15.29 -12.87 -16.20
N ASP A 96 -14.26 -13.12 -15.42
CA ASP A 96 -14.38 -13.71 -14.08
C ASP A 96 -14.62 -12.69 -12.96
N GLY A 97 -14.67 -11.39 -13.29
CA GLY A 97 -14.90 -10.31 -12.35
C GLY A 97 -13.78 -10.09 -11.31
N LYS A 98 -12.61 -10.70 -11.52
CA LYS A 98 -11.47 -10.56 -10.63
C LYS A 98 -10.51 -9.46 -11.09
N MET A 99 -9.71 -9.00 -10.14
CA MET A 99 -8.65 -8.06 -10.43
C MET A 99 -7.40 -8.81 -10.92
N HIS A 100 -7.07 -8.67 -12.20
CA HIS A 100 -5.89 -9.26 -12.85
C HIS A 100 -4.74 -8.27 -12.99
N VAL A 101 -5.06 -7.00 -13.13
CA VAL A 101 -4.11 -5.91 -13.32
C VAL A 101 -4.24 -4.92 -12.19
N THR A 102 -3.12 -4.60 -11.55
CA THR A 102 -2.99 -3.59 -10.48
C THR A 102 -1.98 -2.52 -10.90
N CYS A 103 -1.85 -1.45 -10.13
CA CYS A 103 -0.81 -0.46 -10.34
C CYS A 103 0.58 -1.11 -10.36
N TYR A 104 0.81 -2.08 -9.47
CA TYR A 104 2.10 -2.79 -9.38
C TYR A 104 2.42 -3.64 -10.61
N THR A 105 1.42 -4.09 -11.36
CA THR A 105 1.62 -4.88 -12.59
C THR A 105 2.48 -4.12 -13.60
N CYS A 106 2.28 -2.81 -13.71
CA CYS A 106 3.02 -1.95 -14.62
C CYS A 106 4.19 -1.24 -13.90
N HIS A 107 3.94 -0.65 -12.75
CA HIS A 107 4.89 0.25 -12.08
C HIS A 107 6.02 -0.45 -11.32
N ARG A 108 5.75 -1.60 -10.69
CA ARG A 108 6.76 -2.45 -10.01
C ARG A 108 7.64 -1.73 -8.98
N GLY A 109 7.08 -0.74 -8.29
CA GLY A 109 7.80 0.05 -7.30
C GLY A 109 8.48 1.31 -7.88
N SER A 110 8.10 1.72 -9.09
CA SER A 110 8.59 2.93 -9.74
C SER A 110 7.45 3.83 -10.18
N GLU A 111 7.67 5.14 -10.11
CA GLU A 111 6.74 6.14 -10.62
C GLU A 111 6.44 5.92 -12.10
N GLU A 112 7.48 5.68 -12.91
CA GLU A 112 7.35 5.38 -14.33
C GLU A 112 7.51 3.88 -14.58
N PRO A 113 6.59 3.25 -15.32
CA PRO A 113 6.76 1.88 -15.77
C PRO A 113 7.89 1.75 -16.77
N ALA A 114 8.66 0.66 -16.70
CA ALA A 114 9.62 0.33 -17.76
C ALA A 114 8.89 0.08 -19.08
N THR A 115 9.36 0.69 -20.16
CA THR A 115 8.78 0.56 -21.51
C THR A 115 9.49 -0.47 -22.36
N ARG A 116 10.67 -0.95 -21.94
CA ARG A 116 11.49 -1.94 -22.64
C ARG A 116 12.29 -2.84 -21.68
N PRO A 117 12.71 -4.02 -22.10
CA PRO A 117 13.55 -4.88 -21.29
C PRO A 117 14.88 -4.23 -20.91
N GLY A 118 15.29 -4.41 -19.65
CA GLY A 118 16.57 -3.90 -19.13
C GLY A 118 16.56 -2.42 -18.73
N GLU A 119 15.45 -1.72 -18.93
CA GLU A 119 15.25 -0.37 -18.40
C GLU A 119 15.07 -0.45 -16.86
N THR A 120 15.90 0.31 -16.14
CA THR A 120 15.72 0.50 -14.69
C THR A 120 14.97 1.82 -14.50
N PRO A 121 13.73 1.79 -14.00
CA PRO A 121 12.87 2.97 -13.93
C PRO A 121 13.39 4.12 -13.04
N HIS A 122 14.52 3.95 -12.36
CA HIS A 122 15.09 4.95 -11.46
C HIS A 122 16.31 5.70 -11.99
N ALA A 123 16.76 5.46 -13.24
CA ALA A 123 18.01 6.01 -13.72
C ALA A 123 17.90 7.49 -14.20
N ASP A 124 16.70 7.97 -14.53
CA ASP A 124 16.57 9.20 -15.31
C ASP A 124 16.18 10.45 -14.50
N HIS A 125 15.78 10.30 -13.23
CA HIS A 125 15.39 11.46 -12.39
C HIS A 125 16.56 12.19 -11.71
N ALA A 126 17.78 11.65 -11.78
CA ALA A 126 18.96 12.30 -11.20
C ALA A 126 19.54 13.43 -12.09
N GLU A 127 19.10 13.55 -13.35
CA GLU A 127 19.69 14.51 -14.28
C GLU A 127 18.86 15.78 -14.55
N HIS A 128 17.61 15.87 -14.06
CA HIS A 128 16.75 17.04 -14.30
C HIS A 128 16.75 18.10 -13.18
N GLU A 129 17.51 17.92 -12.11
CA GLU A 129 17.77 18.98 -11.12
C GLU A 129 19.06 19.78 -11.36
N ALA A 130 19.57 19.80 -12.57
CA ALA A 130 20.54 20.80 -12.99
C ALA A 130 19.80 22.13 -13.20
N HIS A 131 19.62 22.83 -12.09
CA HIS A 131 19.20 24.20 -11.95
C HIS A 131 19.78 25.09 -13.03
N GLU A 132 18.97 25.54 -13.97
CA GLU A 132 19.32 26.69 -14.81
C GLU A 132 19.20 27.97 -13.95
N PRO A 133 20.28 28.74 -13.81
CA PRO A 133 20.19 30.03 -13.14
C PRO A 133 19.40 30.99 -14.05
N HIS A 134 18.23 31.42 -13.59
CA HIS A 134 17.55 32.56 -14.20
C HIS A 134 18.39 33.85 -14.05
N PRO A 135 18.50 34.67 -15.09
CA PRO A 135 19.16 35.97 -15.05
C PRO A 135 18.41 37.01 -14.21
#